data_0f72d1f9f80981df94154c0d5d868bf7
#
_entry.id   0f72d1f9f80981df94154c0d5d868bf7
#
_cell.length_a   1.000
_cell.length_b   1.000
_cell.length_c   1.000
_cell.angle_alpha   90.00
_cell.angle_beta   90.00
_cell.angle_gamma   90.00
#
_symmetry.space_group_name_H-M   'P 1'
#
loop_
_entity.id
_entity.type
_entity.pdbx_description
1 polymer ?
#
loop_
_entity_poly.entity_id
_entity_poly.type
_entity_poly.pdbx_seq_one_letter_code
_entity_poly.pdbx_strand_id
1 'polypeptide(L)'
;TELFSAKPHVFLQKNHPLAQKEVISLHDLVPYPRLNFVQGEYESVYFSEEPFHSIPADKEIRVNDRGAIVNFMLGLNAYTISSGIFPKYLNGENIIAVPLVENETMHIGYVINEKQELSELGKIYLDELRKYAPF
;
A
#
# COMPACT_ATOMS: atom_id res chain seq x y z
N THR A 1 13.34 13.43 0.15
CA THR A 1 12.97 13.83 1.54
C THR A 1 11.86 12.92 2.03
N GLU A 2 12.06 12.32 3.20
CA GLU A 2 11.04 11.52 3.87
C GLU A 2 10.00 12.43 4.53
N LEU A 3 8.73 12.03 4.46
CA LEU A 3 7.62 12.66 5.17
C LEU A 3 7.29 11.89 6.45
N PHE A 4 7.16 10.56 6.33
CA PHE A 4 6.91 9.66 7.47
C PHE A 4 7.27 8.22 7.13
N SER A 5 7.38 7.42 8.16
CA SER A 5 7.54 5.97 8.05
C SER A 5 6.25 5.25 8.44
N ALA A 6 5.97 4.12 7.81
CA ALA A 6 4.83 3.28 8.12
C ALA A 6 5.24 1.81 8.20
N LYS A 7 4.55 1.04 9.03
CA LYS A 7 4.67 -0.42 9.02
C LYS A 7 3.74 -1.01 7.95
N PRO A 8 4.16 -2.07 7.25
CA PRO A 8 3.31 -2.73 6.28
C PRO A 8 2.04 -3.31 6.93
N HIS A 9 0.94 -3.16 6.22
CA HIS A 9 -0.35 -3.74 6.55
C HIS A 9 -0.90 -4.51 5.36
N VAL A 10 -1.62 -5.56 5.64
CA VAL A 10 -2.38 -6.31 4.65
C VAL A 10 -3.77 -5.68 4.52
N PHE A 11 -4.10 -5.23 3.31
CA PHE A 11 -5.45 -4.79 2.97
C PHE A 11 -6.25 -5.96 2.43
N LEU A 12 -7.43 -6.15 2.96
CA LEU A 12 -8.34 -7.23 2.57
C LEU A 12 -9.79 -6.84 2.90
N GLN A 13 -10.75 -7.57 2.32
CA GLN A 13 -12.16 -7.34 2.64
C GLN A 13 -12.47 -7.75 4.10
N LYS A 14 -13.41 -7.05 4.73
CA LYS A 14 -13.80 -7.29 6.13
C LYS A 14 -14.28 -8.72 6.43
N ASN A 15 -14.79 -9.44 5.42
CA ASN A 15 -15.25 -10.82 5.56
C ASN A 15 -14.18 -11.85 5.13
N HIS A 16 -12.96 -11.41 4.86
CA HIS A 16 -11.85 -12.30 4.52
C HIS A 16 -11.57 -13.27 5.68
N PRO A 17 -11.19 -14.55 5.40
CA PRO A 17 -10.87 -15.51 6.46
C PRO A 17 -9.82 -15.03 7.47
N LEU A 18 -8.89 -14.16 7.05
CA LEU A 18 -7.86 -13.59 7.92
C LEU A 18 -8.27 -12.29 8.62
N ALA A 19 -9.47 -11.76 8.37
CA ALA A 19 -9.90 -10.45 8.86
C ALA A 19 -9.99 -10.34 10.40
N GLN A 20 -10.11 -11.47 11.09
CA GLN A 20 -10.20 -11.51 12.56
C GLN A 20 -8.84 -11.65 13.25
N LYS A 21 -7.75 -11.78 12.48
CA LYS A 21 -6.42 -11.83 13.06
C LYS A 21 -5.97 -10.44 13.51
N GLU A 22 -5.29 -10.38 14.64
CA GLU A 22 -4.66 -9.13 15.13
C GLU A 22 -3.43 -8.77 14.31
N VAL A 23 -2.71 -9.78 13.80
CA VAL A 23 -1.55 -9.66 12.91
C VAL A 23 -1.56 -10.81 11.89
N ILE A 24 -1.02 -10.55 10.71
CA ILE A 24 -0.91 -11.52 9.60
C ILE A 24 0.57 -11.71 9.27
N SER A 25 0.99 -12.95 9.00
CA SER A 25 2.32 -13.27 8.46
C SER A 25 2.25 -13.50 6.95
N LEU A 26 3.38 -13.38 6.24
CA LEU A 26 3.46 -13.75 4.83
C LEU A 26 3.06 -15.22 4.59
N HIS A 27 3.31 -16.10 5.57
CA HIS A 27 2.90 -17.50 5.48
C HIS A 27 1.38 -17.68 5.47
N ASP A 28 0.65 -16.88 6.25
CA ASP A 28 -0.83 -16.91 6.26
C ASP A 28 -1.44 -16.53 4.91
N LEU A 29 -0.71 -15.74 4.11
CA LEU A 29 -1.16 -15.20 2.84
C LEU A 29 -1.00 -16.17 1.66
N VAL A 30 -0.19 -17.22 1.80
CA VAL A 30 0.11 -18.17 0.71
C VAL A 30 -1.13 -18.73 0.00
N PRO A 31 -2.24 -19.10 0.67
CA PRO A 31 -3.41 -19.63 0.01
C PRO A 31 -4.18 -18.61 -0.86
N TYR A 32 -3.95 -17.31 -0.66
CA TYR A 32 -4.76 -16.23 -1.22
C TYR A 32 -4.04 -15.51 -2.37
N PRO A 33 -4.77 -15.02 -3.39
CA PRO A 33 -4.16 -14.28 -4.48
C PRO A 33 -3.69 -12.90 -4.02
N ARG A 34 -2.44 -12.56 -4.36
CA ARG A 34 -1.90 -11.22 -4.17
C ARG A 34 -2.22 -10.34 -5.35
N LEU A 35 -2.70 -9.13 -5.06
CA LEU A 35 -2.89 -8.07 -6.04
C LEU A 35 -1.64 -7.21 -6.08
N ASN A 36 -0.98 -7.17 -7.23
CA ASN A 36 0.18 -6.32 -7.49
C ASN A 36 -0.19 -5.19 -8.44
N PHE A 37 0.13 -3.96 -8.05
CA PHE A 37 -0.03 -2.80 -8.90
C PHE A 37 1.17 -2.67 -9.85
N VAL A 38 0.89 -2.61 -11.16
CA VAL A 38 1.92 -2.45 -12.18
C VAL A 38 2.21 -0.96 -12.36
N GLN A 39 3.41 -0.54 -12.01
CA GLN A 39 3.85 0.87 -12.04
C GLN A 39 4.55 1.29 -13.35
N GLY A 40 4.48 0.48 -14.40
CA GLY A 40 5.12 0.74 -15.70
C GLY A 40 6.27 -0.22 -15.99
N GLU A 41 7.09 0.14 -17.00
CA GLU A 41 8.16 -0.74 -17.50
C GLU A 41 9.43 -0.77 -16.62
N TYR A 42 9.60 0.21 -15.74
CA TYR A 42 10.77 0.35 -14.86
C TYR A 42 10.40 0.06 -13.40
N GLU A 43 10.28 -1.21 -13.07
CA GLU A 43 10.06 -1.64 -11.69
C GLU A 43 11.38 -1.58 -10.91
N SER A 44 11.57 -0.53 -10.13
CA SER A 44 12.65 -0.46 -9.15
C SER A 44 12.15 -0.87 -7.78
N VAL A 45 12.81 -1.84 -7.16
CA VAL A 45 12.52 -2.27 -5.78
C VAL A 45 12.57 -1.11 -4.79
N TYR A 46 13.44 -0.11 -5.05
CA TYR A 46 13.62 1.05 -4.16
C TYR A 46 12.49 2.09 -4.25
N PHE A 47 11.70 2.07 -5.32
CA PHE A 47 10.60 3.00 -5.56
C PHE A 47 9.26 2.30 -5.71
N SER A 48 9.17 1.07 -5.25
CA SER A 48 7.92 0.33 -5.26
C SER A 48 6.97 0.87 -4.20
N GLU A 49 5.72 1.10 -4.58
CA GLU A 49 4.67 1.45 -3.63
C GLU A 49 4.26 0.28 -2.74
N GLU A 50 4.51 -0.94 -3.19
CA GLU A 50 4.13 -2.15 -2.49
C GLU A 50 5.37 -2.83 -1.92
N PRO A 51 5.46 -2.96 -0.59
CA PRO A 51 6.51 -3.75 0.03
C PRO A 51 6.34 -5.22 -0.35
N PHE A 52 7.45 -5.93 -0.43
CA PHE A 52 7.48 -7.38 -0.76
C PHE A 52 7.00 -7.73 -2.18
N HIS A 53 6.82 -6.77 -3.10
CA HIS A 53 6.39 -7.08 -4.46
C HIS A 53 7.37 -8.00 -5.20
N SER A 54 8.66 -7.96 -4.85
CA SER A 54 9.71 -8.82 -5.39
C SER A 54 9.67 -10.25 -4.86
N ILE A 55 8.91 -10.51 -3.79
CA ILE A 55 8.74 -11.86 -3.26
C ILE A 55 7.69 -12.57 -4.11
N PRO A 56 8.02 -13.68 -4.77
CA PRO A 56 7.06 -14.43 -5.56
C PRO A 56 5.84 -14.84 -4.72
N ALA A 57 4.65 -14.71 -5.29
CA ALA A 57 3.44 -15.27 -4.74
C ALA A 57 2.94 -16.40 -5.65
N ASP A 58 2.45 -17.49 -5.07
CA ASP A 58 1.93 -18.62 -5.84
C ASP A 58 0.73 -18.24 -6.69
N LYS A 59 -0.04 -17.26 -6.21
CA LYS A 59 -1.20 -16.70 -6.90
C LYS A 59 -1.05 -15.18 -6.96
N GLU A 60 -0.87 -14.67 -8.16
CA GLU A 60 -0.69 -13.23 -8.39
C GLU A 60 -1.66 -12.72 -9.45
N ILE A 61 -2.28 -11.58 -9.17
CA ILE A 61 -3.10 -10.83 -10.11
C ILE A 61 -2.43 -9.46 -10.30
N ARG A 62 -1.99 -9.17 -11.50
CA ARG A 62 -1.37 -7.89 -11.85
C ARG A 62 -2.43 -6.93 -12.37
N VAL A 63 -2.49 -5.76 -11.78
CA VAL A 63 -3.46 -4.70 -12.12
C VAL A 63 -2.74 -3.38 -12.38
N ASN A 64 -3.28 -2.58 -13.27
CA ASN A 64 -2.78 -1.25 -13.62
C ASN A 64 -3.79 -0.14 -13.30
N ASP A 65 -4.88 -0.48 -12.64
CA ASP A 65 -5.92 0.43 -12.20
C ASP A 65 -6.24 0.22 -10.72
N ARG A 66 -6.22 1.29 -9.93
CA ARG A 66 -6.43 1.19 -8.48
C ARG A 66 -7.87 0.84 -8.09
N GLY A 67 -8.84 1.24 -8.89
CA GLY A 67 -10.23 0.82 -8.69
C GLY A 67 -10.39 -0.69 -8.85
N ALA A 68 -9.65 -1.29 -9.80
CA ALA A 68 -9.62 -2.73 -9.99
C ALA A 68 -9.10 -3.47 -8.75
N ILE A 69 -8.10 -2.93 -8.04
CA ILE A 69 -7.59 -3.54 -6.78
C ILE A 69 -8.73 -3.70 -5.78
N VAL A 70 -9.49 -2.64 -5.53
CA VAL A 70 -10.61 -2.67 -4.59
C VAL A 70 -11.67 -3.68 -5.02
N ASN A 71 -12.04 -3.69 -6.30
CA ASN A 71 -13.04 -4.62 -6.83
C ASN A 71 -12.59 -6.08 -6.71
N PHE A 72 -11.34 -6.39 -7.00
CA PHE A 72 -10.80 -7.73 -6.83
C PHE A 72 -10.69 -8.14 -5.36
N MET A 73 -10.33 -7.24 -4.45
CA MET A 73 -10.37 -7.53 -3.02
C MET A 73 -11.78 -7.87 -2.54
N LEU A 74 -12.80 -7.13 -3.02
CA LEU A 74 -14.19 -7.36 -2.64
C LEU A 74 -14.78 -8.63 -3.28
N GLY A 75 -14.41 -8.93 -4.52
CA GLY A 75 -14.95 -10.06 -5.28
C GLY A 75 -14.22 -11.39 -5.06
N LEU A 76 -12.97 -11.33 -4.63
CA LEU A 76 -12.10 -12.48 -4.38
C LEU A 76 -11.53 -12.37 -2.97
N ASN A 77 -11.12 -13.47 -2.37
CA ASN A 77 -10.32 -13.41 -1.14
C ASN A 77 -8.86 -13.03 -1.46
N ALA A 78 -8.71 -11.92 -2.18
CA ALA A 78 -7.43 -11.36 -2.58
C ALA A 78 -6.96 -10.29 -1.59
N TYR A 79 -5.66 -10.04 -1.57
CA TYR A 79 -5.05 -9.05 -0.68
C TYR A 79 -4.02 -8.19 -1.42
N THR A 80 -3.72 -7.04 -0.85
CA THR A 80 -2.52 -6.26 -1.18
C THR A 80 -1.80 -5.82 0.09
N ILE A 81 -0.52 -5.47 0.01
CA ILE A 81 0.27 -5.00 1.14
C ILE A 81 0.66 -3.55 0.90
N SER A 82 0.38 -2.67 1.84
CA SER A 82 0.72 -1.26 1.77
C SER A 82 0.89 -0.64 3.16
N SER A 83 0.89 0.69 3.24
CA SER A 83 1.22 1.47 4.45
C SER A 83 0.23 1.38 5.61
N GLY A 84 -0.93 0.75 5.44
CA GLY A 84 -2.01 0.76 6.44
C GLY A 84 -2.89 2.01 6.40
N ILE A 85 -2.53 3.00 5.59
CA ILE A 85 -3.30 4.24 5.44
C ILE A 85 -4.32 4.06 4.32
N PHE A 86 -5.59 4.05 4.71
CA PHE A 86 -6.70 3.82 3.79
C PHE A 86 -7.85 4.78 4.11
N PRO A 87 -8.13 5.77 3.27
CA PRO A 87 -9.17 6.74 3.55
C PRO A 87 -10.56 6.09 3.46
N LYS A 88 -11.20 5.89 4.61
CA LYS A 88 -12.51 5.24 4.72
C LYS A 88 -13.59 5.95 3.89
N TYR A 89 -13.51 7.27 3.79
CA TYR A 89 -14.49 8.06 3.03
C TYR A 89 -14.46 7.80 1.51
N LEU A 90 -13.32 7.30 0.97
CA LEU A 90 -13.19 6.94 -0.44
C LEU A 90 -13.57 5.48 -0.73
N ASN A 91 -13.32 4.58 0.21
CA ASN A 91 -13.35 3.14 -0.04
C ASN A 91 -14.39 2.39 0.81
N GLY A 92 -15.11 3.14 1.66
CA GLY A 92 -16.12 2.56 2.54
C GLY A 92 -15.53 1.70 3.68
N GLU A 93 -16.41 1.01 4.39
CA GLU A 93 -16.04 0.17 5.54
C GLU A 93 -15.80 -1.30 5.18
N ASN A 94 -15.76 -1.62 3.87
CA ASN A 94 -15.65 -3.01 3.42
C ASN A 94 -14.21 -3.51 3.32
N ILE A 95 -13.22 -2.60 3.33
CA ILE A 95 -11.80 -2.92 3.33
C ILE A 95 -11.22 -2.59 4.70
N ILE A 96 -10.41 -3.49 5.23
CA ILE A 96 -9.69 -3.33 6.49
C ILE A 96 -8.18 -3.48 6.26
N ALA A 97 -7.40 -2.93 7.16
CA ALA A 97 -5.95 -3.07 7.21
C ALA A 97 -5.56 -3.84 8.47
N VAL A 98 -4.84 -4.94 8.31
CA VAL A 98 -4.33 -5.76 9.42
C VAL A 98 -2.80 -5.68 9.41
N PRO A 99 -2.14 -5.41 10.54
CA PRO A 99 -0.67 -5.32 10.60
C PRO A 99 0.00 -6.59 10.10
N LEU A 100 1.10 -6.45 9.37
CA LEU A 100 1.98 -7.55 8.99
C LEU A 100 3.00 -7.80 10.12
N VAL A 101 3.29 -9.07 10.40
CA VAL A 101 4.26 -9.45 11.45
C VAL A 101 5.68 -9.06 11.09
N GLU A 102 6.02 -9.12 9.82
CA GLU A 102 7.36 -8.85 9.30
C GLU A 102 7.81 -7.42 9.65
N ASN A 103 9.02 -7.31 10.20
CA ASN A 103 9.55 -6.06 10.72
C ASN A 103 10.22 -5.23 9.61
N GLU A 104 9.44 -4.89 8.60
CA GLU A 104 9.83 -3.98 7.54
C GLU A 104 9.32 -2.57 7.83
N THR A 105 9.97 -1.57 7.25
CA THR A 105 9.55 -0.18 7.34
C THR A 105 9.43 0.42 5.95
N MET A 106 8.28 0.98 5.67
CA MET A 106 8.04 1.78 4.45
C MET A 106 8.41 3.24 4.73
N HIS A 107 9.23 3.81 3.89
CA HIS A 107 9.59 5.23 3.94
C HIS A 107 8.81 5.98 2.87
N ILE A 108 7.84 6.75 3.28
CA ILE A 108 6.99 7.55 2.39
C ILE A 108 7.54 8.97 2.34
N GLY A 109 7.75 9.46 1.12
CA GLY A 109 8.36 10.77 0.95
C GLY A 109 8.12 11.36 -0.44
N TYR A 110 8.90 12.37 -0.78
CA TYR A 110 8.84 13.02 -2.07
C TYR A 110 10.24 13.23 -2.67
N VAL A 111 10.29 13.26 -3.98
CA VAL A 111 11.48 13.56 -4.77
C VAL A 111 11.24 14.88 -5.51
N ILE A 112 12.18 15.77 -5.45
CA ILE A 112 12.18 17.02 -6.24
C ILE A 112 13.44 17.10 -7.09
N ASN A 113 13.35 17.81 -8.20
CA ASN A 113 14.52 18.09 -9.03
C ASN A 113 15.39 19.13 -8.34
N GLU A 114 16.66 18.80 -8.06
CA GLU A 114 17.61 19.70 -7.41
C GLU A 114 17.87 21.00 -8.18
N LYS A 115 17.63 20.98 -9.51
CA LYS A 115 17.85 22.13 -10.41
C LYS A 115 16.62 23.04 -10.53
N GLN A 116 15.53 22.71 -9.90
CA GLN A 116 14.30 23.49 -9.96
C GLN A 116 13.83 23.87 -8.57
N GLU A 117 13.55 25.14 -8.39
CA GLU A 117 12.87 25.60 -7.17
C GLU A 117 11.40 25.15 -7.18
N LEU A 118 10.92 24.72 -6.03
CA LEU A 118 9.53 24.43 -5.83
C LEU A 118 8.68 25.70 -6.04
N SER A 119 7.63 25.58 -6.82
CA SER A 119 6.65 26.65 -6.94
C SER A 119 5.95 26.91 -5.60
N GLU A 120 5.33 28.08 -5.43
CA GLU A 120 4.56 28.41 -4.22
C GLU A 120 3.45 27.38 -3.96
N LEU A 121 2.74 26.93 -5.00
CA LEU A 121 1.75 25.85 -4.87
C LEU A 121 2.39 24.52 -4.44
N GLY A 122 3.57 24.21 -4.93
CA GLY A 122 4.32 23.03 -4.51
C GLY A 122 4.69 23.06 -3.02
N LYS A 123 5.09 24.22 -2.52
CA LYS A 123 5.38 24.41 -1.09
C LYS A 123 4.13 24.24 -0.23
N ILE A 124 3.02 24.89 -0.62
CA ILE A 124 1.72 24.74 0.06
C ILE A 124 1.27 23.28 0.08
N TYR A 125 1.40 22.58 -1.05
CA TYR A 125 1.04 21.16 -1.12
C TYR A 125 1.86 20.29 -0.18
N LEU A 126 3.18 20.50 -0.10
CA LEU A 126 4.03 19.77 0.83
C LEU A 126 3.70 20.08 2.29
N ASP A 127 3.37 21.32 2.62
CA ASP A 127 2.95 21.69 3.96
C ASP A 127 1.63 21.05 4.35
N GLU A 128 0.69 20.91 3.40
CA GLU A 128 -0.55 20.15 3.63
C GLU A 128 -0.26 18.67 3.82
N LEU A 129 0.59 18.04 2.97
CA LEU A 129 0.94 16.63 3.11
C LEU A 129 1.52 16.30 4.49
N ARG A 130 2.35 17.17 5.05
CA ARG A 130 2.92 16.98 6.39
C ARG A 130 1.87 16.92 7.51
N LYS A 131 0.72 17.58 7.32
CA LYS A 131 -0.39 17.54 8.30
C LYS A 131 -1.10 16.18 8.34
N TYR A 132 -1.01 15.40 7.27
CA TYR A 132 -1.61 14.08 7.16
C TYR A 132 -0.64 12.93 7.46
N ALA A 133 0.61 13.25 7.79
CA ALA A 133 1.55 12.21 8.22
C ALA A 133 1.01 11.53 9.50
N PRO A 134 0.86 10.21 9.52
CA PRO A 134 0.46 9.51 10.73
C PRO A 134 1.56 9.64 11.77
N PHE A 135 1.18 9.95 12.97
CA PHE A 135 2.09 10.10 14.11
C PHE A 135 2.30 8.78 14.82
#